data_d3516f9cb5a45975d3a7f651312f3019
#
_entry.id   d3516f9cb5a45975d3a7f651312f3019
#
_cell.length_a   1.000
_cell.length_b   1.000
_cell.length_c   1.000
_cell.angle_alpha   90.00
_cell.angle_beta   90.00
_cell.angle_gamma   90.00
#
_symmetry.space_group_name_H-M   'P 1'
#
loop_
_entity.id
_entity.type
_entity.pdbx_description
1 polymer ?
#
loop_
_entity_poly.entity_id
_entity_poly.type
_entity_poly.pdbx_seq_one_letter_code
_entity_poly.pdbx_strand_id
1 'polypeptide(L)'
;MTSDRIVRVAALSAAVAIAAGAFGAHGAGEQAKEWLRTGASYQLPHAIAAIALARLDPRVSWVLLGGAAVFAFSLYAMALGAPHWFGAITPLGGAAMIGGWLWLALGRRPAAIRTIDD
;
A
#
# COMPACT_ATOMS: atom_id res chain seq x y z
N MET A 1 -12.60 8.67 -14.22
CA MET A 1 -12.07 7.55 -14.95
C MET A 1 -10.91 6.95 -14.20
N THR A 2 -9.65 7.28 -14.59
CA THR A 2 -8.51 6.68 -13.88
C THR A 2 -8.52 7.04 -12.39
N SER A 3 -8.78 8.31 -12.07
CA SER A 3 -8.81 8.72 -10.67
C SER A 3 -9.95 8.05 -9.90
N ASP A 4 -11.09 7.80 -10.55
CA ASP A 4 -12.20 7.10 -9.90
C ASP A 4 -11.83 5.66 -9.57
N ARG A 5 -11.13 4.99 -10.47
CA ARG A 5 -10.67 3.62 -10.22
C ARG A 5 -9.66 3.59 -9.09
N ILE A 6 -8.75 4.54 -9.08
CA ILE A 6 -7.76 4.63 -8.00
C ILE A 6 -8.46 4.80 -6.67
N VAL A 7 -9.43 5.72 -6.60
CA VAL A 7 -10.16 5.95 -5.34
C VAL A 7 -10.87 4.69 -4.88
N ARG A 8 -11.51 3.97 -5.78
CA ARG A 8 -12.23 2.73 -5.42
C ARG A 8 -11.26 1.65 -4.93
N VAL A 9 -10.17 1.42 -5.66
CA VAL A 9 -9.21 0.41 -5.26
C VAL A 9 -8.55 0.80 -3.94
N ALA A 10 -8.19 2.07 -3.81
CA ALA A 10 -7.59 2.56 -2.57
C ALA A 10 -8.54 2.43 -1.38
N ALA A 11 -9.82 2.74 -1.59
CA ALA A 11 -10.82 2.60 -0.53
C ALA A 11 -10.95 1.15 -0.09
N LEU A 12 -10.96 0.21 -1.04
CA LEU A 12 -10.99 -1.21 -0.70
C LEU A 12 -9.73 -1.64 0.03
N SER A 13 -8.58 -1.15 -0.42
CA SER A 13 -7.31 -1.43 0.24
C SER A 13 -7.31 -0.91 1.68
N ALA A 14 -7.82 0.30 1.89
CA ALA A 14 -7.93 0.88 3.23
C ALA A 14 -8.86 0.04 4.13
N ALA A 15 -9.98 -0.39 3.58
CA ALA A 15 -10.93 -1.22 4.34
C ALA A 15 -10.28 -2.53 4.77
N VAL A 16 -9.53 -3.18 3.86
CA VAL A 16 -8.81 -4.41 4.19
C VAL A 16 -7.77 -4.15 5.28
N ALA A 17 -7.03 -3.05 5.19
CA ALA A 17 -6.03 -2.71 6.19
C ALA A 17 -6.65 -2.55 7.58
N ILE A 18 -7.78 -1.86 7.66
CA ILE A 18 -8.47 -1.66 8.93
C ILE A 18 -8.96 -3.00 9.48
N ALA A 19 -9.55 -3.84 8.63
CA ALA A 19 -10.02 -5.15 9.04
C ALA A 19 -8.88 -6.03 9.54
N ALA A 20 -7.75 -6.03 8.83
CA ALA A 20 -6.58 -6.82 9.22
C ALA A 20 -6.00 -6.34 10.55
N GLY A 21 -5.91 -5.03 10.74
CA GLY A 21 -5.43 -4.46 11.99
C GLY A 21 -6.34 -4.79 13.16
N ALA A 22 -7.66 -4.71 12.94
CA ALA A 22 -8.64 -5.04 13.98
C ALA A 22 -8.57 -6.53 14.35
N PHE A 23 -8.47 -7.41 13.35
CA PHE A 23 -8.34 -8.83 13.62
C PHE A 23 -7.07 -9.13 14.39
N GLY A 24 -5.96 -8.49 14.00
CA GLY A 24 -4.70 -8.64 14.71
C GLY A 24 -4.79 -8.23 16.16
N ALA A 25 -5.53 -7.15 16.45
CA ALA A 25 -5.66 -6.66 17.82
C ALA A 25 -6.52 -7.59 18.70
N HIS A 26 -7.49 -8.28 18.11
CA HIS A 26 -8.50 -8.97 18.91
C HIS A 26 -8.56 -10.48 18.75
N GLY A 27 -8.10 -11.04 17.63
CA GLY A 27 -8.34 -12.45 17.34
C GLY A 27 -7.13 -13.31 17.03
N ALA A 28 -5.97 -12.69 16.81
CA ALA A 28 -4.81 -13.41 16.32
C ALA A 28 -3.84 -13.76 17.44
N GLY A 29 -3.04 -14.83 17.24
CA GLY A 29 -1.91 -15.15 18.12
C GLY A 29 -0.78 -14.13 17.92
N GLU A 30 0.25 -14.22 18.77
CA GLU A 30 1.29 -13.20 18.82
C GLU A 30 2.01 -12.97 17.49
N GLN A 31 2.45 -14.04 16.82
CA GLN A 31 3.16 -13.87 15.55
C GLN A 31 2.24 -13.34 14.45
N ALA A 32 1.03 -13.89 14.37
CA ALA A 32 0.06 -13.43 13.39
C ALA A 32 -0.33 -11.98 13.65
N LYS A 33 -0.45 -11.59 14.90
CA LYS A 33 -0.73 -10.20 15.27
C LYS A 33 0.33 -9.25 14.72
N GLU A 34 1.61 -9.61 14.83
CA GLU A 34 2.69 -8.79 14.33
C GLU A 34 2.64 -8.65 12.81
N TRP A 35 2.39 -9.75 12.11
CA TRP A 35 2.29 -9.71 10.64
C TRP A 35 1.12 -8.86 10.18
N LEU A 36 -0.05 -9.01 10.84
CA LEU A 36 -1.24 -8.23 10.50
C LEU A 36 -1.03 -6.75 10.77
N ARG A 37 -0.42 -6.44 11.90
CA ARG A 37 -0.14 -5.06 12.28
C ARG A 37 0.82 -4.40 11.29
N THR A 38 1.91 -5.10 10.95
CA THR A 38 2.90 -4.56 10.02
C THR A 38 2.27 -4.33 8.66
N GLY A 39 1.55 -5.31 8.13
CA GLY A 39 0.90 -5.15 6.83
C GLY A 39 -0.08 -3.99 6.81
N ALA A 40 -0.93 -3.90 7.83
CA ALA A 40 -1.93 -2.84 7.90
C ALA A 40 -1.30 -1.46 8.03
N SER A 41 -0.20 -1.34 8.80
CA SER A 41 0.45 -0.05 9.03
C SER A 41 1.10 0.52 7.79
N TYR A 42 1.41 -0.32 6.79
CA TYR A 42 1.92 0.15 5.50
C TYR A 42 0.80 0.28 4.47
N GLN A 43 -0.15 -0.64 4.48
CA GLN A 43 -1.22 -0.64 3.50
C GLN A 43 -2.11 0.59 3.63
N LEU A 44 -2.50 0.96 4.84
CA LEU A 44 -3.43 2.07 5.04
C LEU A 44 -2.85 3.41 4.59
N PRO A 45 -1.64 3.82 5.02
CA PRO A 45 -1.08 5.10 4.57
C PRO A 45 -0.90 5.16 3.05
N HIS A 46 -0.54 4.04 2.42
CA HIS A 46 -0.35 4.03 0.97
C HIS A 46 -1.66 4.10 0.21
N ALA A 47 -2.74 3.56 0.78
CA ALA A 47 -4.07 3.76 0.21
C ALA A 47 -4.45 5.25 0.22
N ILE A 48 -4.19 5.91 1.34
CA ILE A 48 -4.48 7.34 1.48
C ILE A 48 -3.62 8.14 0.51
N ALA A 49 -2.32 7.81 0.42
CA ALA A 49 -1.42 8.48 -0.51
C ALA A 49 -1.87 8.30 -1.97
N ALA A 50 -2.34 7.11 -2.31
CA ALA A 50 -2.81 6.84 -3.67
C ALA A 50 -4.00 7.73 -4.03
N ILE A 51 -4.92 7.95 -3.09
CA ILE A 51 -6.05 8.85 -3.30
C ILE A 51 -5.54 10.29 -3.49
N ALA A 52 -4.62 10.71 -2.63
CA ALA A 52 -4.08 12.07 -2.70
C ALA A 52 -3.37 12.33 -4.03
N LEU A 53 -2.74 11.32 -4.61
CA LEU A 53 -1.98 11.45 -5.84
C LEU A 53 -2.78 11.10 -7.10
N ALA A 54 -4.04 10.72 -6.94
CA ALA A 54 -4.82 10.13 -8.05
C ALA A 54 -4.90 11.05 -9.27
N ARG A 55 -4.96 12.35 -9.06
CA ARG A 55 -5.01 13.31 -10.17
C ARG A 55 -3.64 13.87 -10.52
N LEU A 56 -2.74 13.94 -9.54
CA LEU A 56 -1.42 14.50 -9.75
C LEU A 56 -0.50 13.56 -10.49
N ASP A 57 -0.47 12.30 -10.09
CA ASP A 57 0.36 11.29 -10.74
C ASP A 57 -0.24 9.91 -10.54
N PRO A 58 -1.22 9.54 -11.37
CA PRO A 58 -1.92 8.26 -11.20
C PRO A 58 -1.00 7.05 -11.33
N ARG A 59 0.11 7.16 -12.07
CA ARG A 59 1.04 6.04 -12.18
C ARG A 59 1.69 5.73 -10.84
N VAL A 60 2.08 6.77 -10.11
CA VAL A 60 2.64 6.57 -8.77
C VAL A 60 1.58 5.98 -7.85
N SER A 61 0.32 6.45 -7.94
CA SER A 61 -0.77 5.87 -7.15
C SER A 61 -0.87 4.37 -7.35
N TRP A 62 -0.84 3.89 -8.60
CA TRP A 62 -0.93 2.47 -8.87
C TRP A 62 0.28 1.69 -8.35
N VAL A 63 1.48 2.26 -8.46
CA VAL A 63 2.68 1.63 -7.91
C VAL A 63 2.59 1.51 -6.40
N LEU A 64 2.14 2.56 -5.72
CA LEU A 64 1.99 2.51 -4.25
C LEU A 64 0.92 1.51 -3.84
N LEU A 65 -0.21 1.48 -4.54
CA LEU A 65 -1.27 0.51 -4.22
C LEU A 65 -0.81 -0.91 -4.46
N GLY A 66 -0.17 -1.16 -5.61
CA GLY A 66 0.31 -2.49 -5.94
C GLY A 66 1.41 -2.96 -5.01
N GLY A 67 2.37 -2.08 -4.71
CA GLY A 67 3.44 -2.41 -3.77
C GLY A 67 2.92 -2.69 -2.38
N ALA A 68 2.00 -1.86 -1.90
CA ALA A 68 1.40 -2.07 -0.59
C ALA A 68 0.59 -3.37 -0.54
N ALA A 69 -0.11 -3.71 -1.63
CA ALA A 69 -0.86 -4.95 -1.69
C ALA A 69 0.06 -6.16 -1.62
N VAL A 70 1.14 -6.18 -2.39
CA VAL A 70 2.10 -7.28 -2.35
C VAL A 70 2.71 -7.41 -0.96
N PHE A 71 3.14 -6.29 -0.38
CA PHE A 71 3.73 -6.25 0.95
C PHE A 71 2.74 -6.80 1.99
N ALA A 72 1.54 -6.22 2.04
CA ALA A 72 0.56 -6.55 3.08
C ALA A 72 0.00 -7.94 2.91
N PHE A 73 -0.38 -8.32 1.69
CA PHE A 73 -1.03 -9.63 1.50
C PHE A 73 -0.08 -10.79 1.71
N SER A 74 1.22 -10.62 1.46
CA SER A 74 2.18 -11.67 1.80
C SER A 74 2.23 -11.90 3.32
N LEU A 75 2.16 -10.81 4.10
CA LEU A 75 2.13 -10.91 5.56
C LEU A 75 0.80 -11.46 6.06
N TYR A 76 -0.31 -11.03 5.47
CA TYR A 76 -1.63 -11.53 5.85
C TYR A 76 -1.75 -13.04 5.54
N ALA A 77 -1.20 -13.47 4.41
CA ALA A 77 -1.21 -14.89 4.07
C ALA A 77 -0.47 -15.71 5.12
N MET A 78 0.70 -15.24 5.56
CA MET A 78 1.44 -15.94 6.63
C MET A 78 0.67 -15.95 7.93
N ALA A 79 -0.03 -14.85 8.24
CA ALA A 79 -0.86 -14.78 9.45
C ALA A 79 -1.99 -15.81 9.42
N LEU A 80 -2.45 -16.19 8.23
CA LEU A 80 -3.50 -17.17 8.04
C LEU A 80 -2.97 -18.59 7.81
N GLY A 81 -1.66 -18.79 7.93
CA GLY A 81 -1.08 -20.13 7.87
C GLY A 81 -0.26 -20.44 6.63
N ALA A 82 -0.05 -19.48 5.73
CA ALA A 82 0.79 -19.72 4.55
C ALA A 82 2.24 -19.98 4.95
N PRO A 83 2.99 -20.71 4.12
CA PRO A 83 4.39 -21.00 4.43
C PRO A 83 5.23 -19.73 4.60
N HIS A 84 6.26 -19.82 5.43
CA HIS A 84 7.11 -18.68 5.73
C HIS A 84 7.89 -18.15 4.53
N TRP A 85 8.02 -18.90 3.45
CA TRP A 85 8.70 -18.40 2.26
C TRP A 85 7.93 -17.21 1.62
N PHE A 86 6.65 -17.04 1.97
CA PHE A 86 5.91 -15.85 1.56
C PHE A 86 6.59 -14.58 2.07
N GLY A 87 7.37 -14.67 3.15
CA GLY A 87 8.16 -13.55 3.64
C GLY A 87 9.22 -13.05 2.67
N ALA A 88 9.59 -13.88 1.68
CA ALA A 88 10.49 -13.45 0.62
C ALA A 88 9.78 -12.57 -0.42
N ILE A 89 8.45 -12.62 -0.47
CA ILE A 89 7.65 -11.78 -1.36
C ILE A 89 7.50 -10.38 -0.76
N THR A 90 7.43 -10.28 0.55
CA THR A 90 7.20 -9.02 1.26
C THR A 90 8.18 -7.90 0.85
N PRO A 91 9.50 -8.15 0.77
CA PRO A 91 10.44 -7.11 0.35
C PRO A 91 10.19 -6.58 -1.07
N LEU A 92 9.62 -7.40 -1.95
CA LEU A 92 9.30 -6.94 -3.30
C LEU A 92 8.26 -5.84 -3.26
N GLY A 93 7.24 -6.01 -2.42
CA GLY A 93 6.24 -4.97 -2.22
C GLY A 93 6.84 -3.72 -1.59
N GLY A 94 7.72 -3.90 -0.60
CA GLY A 94 8.43 -2.79 0.03
C GLY A 94 9.27 -2.01 -0.98
N ALA A 95 10.00 -2.73 -1.83
CA ALA A 95 10.82 -2.09 -2.87
C ALA A 95 9.95 -1.29 -3.84
N ALA A 96 8.78 -1.82 -4.21
CA ALA A 96 7.87 -1.12 -5.09
C ALA A 96 7.36 0.17 -4.45
N MET A 97 7.02 0.12 -3.17
CA MET A 97 6.59 1.33 -2.45
C MET A 97 7.68 2.38 -2.42
N ILE A 98 8.90 1.97 -2.07
CA ILE A 98 10.05 2.89 -2.07
C ILE A 98 10.25 3.46 -3.47
N GLY A 99 10.20 2.61 -4.48
CA GLY A 99 10.35 3.04 -5.87
C GLY A 99 9.31 4.06 -6.28
N GLY A 100 8.07 3.87 -5.85
CA GLY A 100 6.99 4.83 -6.14
C GLY A 100 7.27 6.21 -5.54
N TRP A 101 7.68 6.25 -4.28
CA TRP A 101 8.02 7.51 -3.62
C TRP A 101 9.24 8.18 -4.26
N LEU A 102 10.26 7.41 -4.62
CA LEU A 102 11.43 7.96 -5.29
C LEU A 102 11.08 8.48 -6.68
N TRP A 103 10.22 7.77 -7.39
CA TRP A 103 9.74 8.24 -8.69
C TRP A 103 9.06 9.60 -8.56
N LEU A 104 8.20 9.74 -7.57
CA LEU A 104 7.52 11.02 -7.34
C LEU A 104 8.52 12.13 -6.99
N ALA A 105 9.50 11.82 -6.15
CA ALA A 105 10.46 12.81 -5.67
C ALA A 105 11.46 13.23 -6.73
N LEU A 106 11.96 12.28 -7.52
CA LEU A 106 13.08 12.50 -8.43
C LEU A 106 12.69 12.52 -9.90
N GLY A 107 11.49 12.06 -10.20
CA GLY A 107 11.02 11.93 -11.56
C GLY A 107 10.35 13.19 -12.07
N ARG A 108 9.47 13.00 -13.06
CA ARG A 108 8.73 14.11 -13.65
C ARG A 108 7.77 14.69 -12.63
N ARG A 109 7.81 16.01 -12.47
CA ARG A 109 6.93 16.69 -11.54
C ARG A 109 5.48 16.61 -12.02
N PRO A 110 4.51 16.42 -11.09
CA PRO A 110 3.10 16.48 -11.45
C PRO A 110 2.74 17.82 -12.11
N ALA A 111 1.78 17.77 -13.06
CA ALA A 111 1.40 18.95 -13.81
C ALA A 111 0.94 20.11 -12.93
N ALA A 112 0.21 19.82 -11.85
CA ALA A 112 -0.28 20.86 -10.95
C ALA A 112 0.87 21.61 -10.27
N ILE A 113 1.95 20.89 -9.90
CA ILE A 113 3.11 21.52 -9.28
C ILE A 113 3.87 22.37 -10.29
N ARG A 114 4.02 21.86 -11.53
CA ARG A 114 4.68 22.64 -12.58
C ARG A 114 3.96 23.96 -12.85
N THR A 115 2.64 23.91 -12.86
CA THR A 115 1.86 25.11 -13.08
C THR A 115 2.11 26.18 -12.02
N ILE A 116 2.27 25.76 -10.77
CA ILE A 116 2.54 26.69 -9.67
C ILE A 116 3.94 27.30 -9.82
N ASP A 117 4.92 26.51 -10.18
CA ASP A 117 6.31 26.97 -10.31
C ASP A 117 6.54 27.82 -11.55
N ASP A 118 5.79 27.58 -12.61
CA ASP A 118 5.92 28.32 -13.86
C ASP A 118 5.27 29.69 -13.76
#